data_4e0c93d20311d92f741a2e63b2663eb3
#
_entry.id   4e0c93d20311d92f741a2e63b2663eb3
#
_cell.length_a   1.000
_cell.length_b   1.000
_cell.length_c   1.000
_cell.angle_alpha   90.00
_cell.angle_beta   90.00
_cell.angle_gamma   90.00
#
_symmetry.space_group_name_H-M   'P 1'
#
loop_
_entity.id
_entity.type
_entity.pdbx_description
1 polymer ?
#
loop_
_entity_poly.entity_id
_entity_poly.type
_entity_poly.pdbx_seq_one_letter_code
_entity_poly.pdbx_strand_id
1 'polypeptide(L)'
;VDLVLTDRLYRRAAAAVFRTITAGAHNDLVRLGSGYGGWWVPTSVLVPGAVAYCAGAGEDITFDLELLRHGLRVTTFDPTPRSTSHVASLAIEDDRFRFVPVGWWNDDAEIDLYAPRDPAHVSYSALNLQGTDQSITVRVQRVSTLARELMDSKVDLIKMDIEGAEMTVIPDLLANGPLPRVLCVEFDKVRPLRDVTSLIRRLKGAGLMPAHSEQRNVTFVRDIPTRGGRTVT
;
A
#
# COMPACT_ATOMS: atom_id res chain seq x y z
N VAL A 1 -0.27 -28.82 15.42
CA VAL A 1 -1.28 -28.16 14.56
C VAL A 1 -0.54 -27.64 13.36
N ASP A 2 -0.95 -28.09 12.17
CA ASP A 2 -0.29 -27.77 10.91
C ASP A 2 -0.41 -26.25 10.63
N LEU A 3 0.70 -25.52 10.76
CA LEU A 3 0.76 -24.06 10.55
C LEU A 3 0.33 -23.65 9.14
N VAL A 4 0.57 -24.51 8.14
CA VAL A 4 0.18 -24.28 6.75
C VAL A 4 -1.34 -24.35 6.59
N LEU A 5 -2.00 -25.28 7.26
CA LEU A 5 -3.45 -25.44 7.19
C LEU A 5 -4.16 -24.26 7.88
N THR A 6 -3.63 -23.79 9.01
CA THR A 6 -4.17 -22.63 9.73
C THR A 6 -4.02 -21.35 8.92
N ASP A 7 -2.90 -21.15 8.20
CA ASP A 7 -2.70 -19.99 7.33
C ASP A 7 -3.66 -20.01 6.12
N ARG A 8 -3.85 -21.15 5.47
CA ARG A 8 -4.83 -21.30 4.36
C ARG A 8 -6.26 -20.98 4.79
N LEU A 9 -6.67 -21.45 5.96
CA LEU A 9 -8.02 -21.17 6.50
C LEU A 9 -8.18 -19.69 6.83
N TYR A 10 -7.17 -19.08 7.42
CA TYR A 10 -7.15 -17.65 7.71
C TYR A 10 -7.26 -16.81 6.45
N ARG A 11 -6.46 -17.09 5.42
CA ARG A 11 -6.50 -16.41 4.11
C ARG A 11 -7.89 -16.49 3.46
N ARG A 12 -8.53 -17.67 3.51
CA ARG A 12 -9.90 -17.85 3.00
C ARG A 12 -10.92 -17.02 3.78
N ALA A 13 -10.82 -17.01 5.10
CA ALA A 13 -11.73 -16.24 5.96
C ALA A 13 -11.53 -14.71 5.73
N ALA A 14 -10.30 -14.23 5.66
CA ALA A 14 -10.00 -12.83 5.36
C ALA A 14 -10.55 -12.42 3.98
N ALA A 15 -10.28 -13.22 2.95
CA ALA A 15 -10.81 -12.95 1.61
C ALA A 15 -12.35 -12.95 1.56
N ALA A 16 -13.02 -13.79 2.35
CA ALA A 16 -14.49 -13.78 2.45
C ALA A 16 -15.00 -12.49 3.12
N VAL A 17 -14.36 -12.05 4.20
CA VAL A 17 -14.66 -10.77 4.87
C VAL A 17 -14.48 -9.62 3.88
N PHE A 18 -13.34 -9.55 3.18
CA PHE A 18 -13.05 -8.47 2.24
C PHE A 18 -14.08 -8.43 1.10
N ARG A 19 -14.42 -9.58 0.50
CA ARG A 19 -15.49 -9.64 -0.52
C ARG A 19 -16.82 -9.13 0.00
N THR A 20 -17.17 -9.46 1.22
CA THR A 20 -18.43 -9.02 1.81
C THR A 20 -18.49 -7.50 2.00
N ILE A 21 -17.39 -6.88 2.44
CA ILE A 21 -17.36 -5.44 2.69
C ILE A 21 -17.22 -4.60 1.42
N THR A 22 -16.80 -5.21 0.29
CA THR A 22 -16.64 -4.55 -1.02
C THR A 22 -17.79 -4.86 -1.97
N ALA A 23 -18.75 -5.69 -1.57
CA ALA A 23 -19.89 -6.06 -2.41
C ALA A 23 -20.73 -4.83 -2.79
N GLY A 24 -20.89 -4.59 -4.09
CA GLY A 24 -21.69 -3.48 -4.64
C GLY A 24 -21.01 -2.10 -4.69
N ALA A 25 -19.71 -2.05 -4.39
CA ALA A 25 -18.96 -0.80 -4.47
C ALA A 25 -18.35 -0.61 -5.88
N HIS A 26 -18.37 0.59 -6.39
CA HIS A 26 -17.75 1.13 -7.62
C HIS A 26 -17.74 0.28 -8.91
N ASN A 27 -18.26 0.89 -10.01
CA ASN A 27 -18.35 0.25 -11.33
C ASN A 27 -17.25 0.73 -12.33
N ASP A 28 -16.40 1.69 -11.95
CA ASP A 28 -15.42 2.35 -12.84
C ASP A 28 -13.97 2.03 -12.44
N LEU A 29 -13.73 0.83 -11.94
CA LEU A 29 -12.41 0.38 -11.57
C LEU A 29 -11.65 -0.21 -12.76
N VAL A 30 -10.36 0.09 -12.85
CA VAL A 30 -9.42 -0.51 -13.78
C VAL A 30 -8.31 -1.20 -13.01
N ARG A 31 -7.84 -2.35 -13.52
CA ARG A 31 -6.69 -3.04 -12.97
C ARG A 31 -5.43 -2.58 -13.70
N LEU A 32 -4.47 -2.08 -12.94
CA LEU A 32 -3.15 -1.66 -13.41
C LEU A 32 -2.07 -2.60 -12.86
N GLY A 33 -0.98 -2.74 -13.58
CA GLY A 33 0.15 -3.58 -13.20
C GLY A 33 0.02 -5.05 -13.63
N SER A 34 0.98 -5.86 -13.22
CA SER A 34 1.11 -7.27 -13.56
C SER A 34 0.03 -8.14 -12.91
N GLY A 35 0.00 -9.42 -13.27
CA GLY A 35 -0.82 -10.43 -12.59
C GLY A 35 -0.45 -10.62 -11.12
N TYR A 36 0.78 -10.31 -10.72
CA TYR A 36 1.32 -10.45 -9.37
C TYR A 36 1.20 -9.15 -8.56
N GLY A 37 1.75 -8.04 -9.06
CA GLY A 37 1.85 -6.75 -8.35
C GLY A 37 0.78 -5.72 -8.74
N GLY A 38 -0.29 -6.12 -9.45
CA GLY A 38 -1.30 -5.20 -9.93
C GLY A 38 -2.42 -4.90 -8.91
N TRP A 39 -3.04 -3.72 -9.09
CA TRP A 39 -4.09 -3.19 -8.22
C TRP A 39 -5.27 -2.64 -8.99
N TRP A 40 -6.46 -2.77 -8.40
CA TRP A 40 -7.68 -2.15 -8.91
C TRP A 40 -7.82 -0.73 -8.36
N VAL A 41 -7.96 0.25 -9.24
CA VAL A 41 -8.13 1.66 -8.86
C VAL A 41 -9.25 2.31 -9.66
N PRO A 42 -9.95 3.32 -9.11
CA PRO A 42 -10.95 4.06 -9.88
C PRO A 42 -10.27 4.92 -10.95
N THR A 43 -10.85 4.95 -12.16
CA THR A 43 -10.34 5.76 -13.27
C THR A 43 -10.25 7.25 -12.91
N SER A 44 -11.09 7.69 -11.98
CA SER A 44 -11.13 9.09 -11.52
C SER A 44 -9.87 9.56 -10.77
N VAL A 45 -8.98 8.65 -10.34
CA VAL A 45 -7.69 9.02 -9.74
C VAL A 45 -6.58 9.16 -10.78
N LEU A 46 -6.78 8.60 -11.97
CA LEU A 46 -5.80 8.58 -13.06
C LEU A 46 -5.81 9.91 -13.82
N VAL A 47 -5.43 10.96 -13.13
CA VAL A 47 -5.41 12.34 -13.66
C VAL A 47 -3.96 12.80 -13.76
N PRO A 48 -3.52 13.34 -14.92
CA PRO A 48 -2.17 13.88 -15.05
C PRO A 48 -1.82 14.87 -13.94
N GLY A 49 -0.65 14.70 -13.33
CA GLY A 49 -0.19 15.52 -12.22
C GLY A 49 -0.69 15.09 -10.83
N ALA A 50 -1.60 14.11 -10.73
CA ALA A 50 -1.93 13.50 -9.45
C ALA A 50 -0.70 12.83 -8.82
N VAL A 51 -0.61 12.82 -7.50
CA VAL A 51 0.54 12.31 -6.75
C VAL A 51 0.23 10.92 -6.21
N ALA A 52 1.10 9.96 -6.52
CA ALA A 52 1.02 8.60 -6.03
C ALA A 52 2.26 8.22 -5.21
N TYR A 53 2.03 7.63 -4.04
CA TYR A 53 3.03 7.03 -3.19
C TYR A 53 2.82 5.52 -3.15
N CYS A 54 3.85 4.77 -3.54
CA CYS A 54 3.80 3.31 -3.62
C CYS A 54 4.87 2.70 -2.71
N ALA A 55 4.47 2.11 -1.59
CA ALA A 55 5.37 1.41 -0.68
C ALA A 55 5.35 -0.10 -0.92
N GLY A 56 6.55 -0.69 -0.91
CA GLY A 56 6.79 -2.08 -1.25
C GLY A 56 7.00 -2.27 -2.76
N ALA A 57 8.24 -2.01 -3.22
CA ALA A 57 8.63 -2.20 -4.62
C ALA A 57 8.89 -3.67 -4.95
N GLY A 58 9.52 -4.39 -4.02
CA GLY A 58 9.97 -5.75 -4.28
C GLY A 58 10.79 -5.85 -5.57
N GLU A 59 10.39 -6.76 -6.44
CA GLU A 59 10.89 -6.91 -7.81
C GLU A 59 9.80 -6.69 -8.87
N ASP A 60 8.68 -6.03 -8.50
CA ASP A 60 7.60 -5.72 -9.43
C ASP A 60 7.00 -4.34 -9.14
N ILE A 61 7.37 -3.36 -9.94
CA ILE A 61 6.80 -2.01 -9.92
C ILE A 61 5.94 -1.72 -11.16
N THR A 62 5.37 -2.75 -11.77
CA THR A 62 4.54 -2.58 -12.97
C THR A 62 3.32 -1.71 -12.72
N PHE A 63 2.74 -1.76 -11.52
CA PHE A 63 1.65 -0.87 -11.11
C PHE A 63 2.10 0.60 -11.09
N ASP A 64 3.26 0.88 -10.49
CA ASP A 64 3.86 2.21 -10.40
C ASP A 64 4.12 2.79 -11.80
N LEU A 65 4.68 1.96 -12.69
CA LEU A 65 4.95 2.34 -14.09
C LEU A 65 3.66 2.61 -14.88
N GLU A 66 2.59 1.88 -14.60
CA GLU A 66 1.28 2.14 -15.21
C GLU A 66 0.69 3.46 -14.73
N LEU A 67 0.79 3.78 -13.43
CA LEU A 67 0.41 5.10 -12.91
C LEU A 67 1.20 6.23 -13.58
N LEU A 68 2.52 6.01 -13.78
CA LEU A 68 3.39 6.95 -14.49
C LEU A 68 2.93 7.17 -15.94
N ARG A 69 2.54 6.10 -16.66
CA ARG A 69 1.99 6.16 -18.03
C ARG A 69 0.67 6.95 -18.08
N HIS A 70 -0.13 6.90 -17.04
CA HIS A 70 -1.33 7.73 -16.89
C HIS A 70 -1.04 9.20 -16.53
N GLY A 71 0.23 9.58 -16.40
CA GLY A 71 0.66 10.96 -16.16
C GLY A 71 0.75 11.36 -14.68
N LEU A 72 0.68 10.41 -13.75
CA LEU A 72 0.87 10.69 -12.34
C LEU A 72 2.34 10.99 -12.04
N ARG A 73 2.58 11.73 -10.97
CA ARG A 73 3.87 11.79 -10.29
C ARG A 73 3.95 10.63 -9.29
N VAL A 74 4.90 9.76 -9.48
CA VAL A 74 5.00 8.50 -8.71
C VAL A 74 6.27 8.49 -7.87
N THR A 75 6.12 8.32 -6.57
CA THR A 75 7.24 8.02 -5.69
C THR A 75 7.08 6.60 -5.13
N THR A 76 8.04 5.76 -5.44
CA THR A 76 8.12 4.38 -4.96
C THR A 76 9.07 4.29 -3.79
N PHE A 77 8.65 3.60 -2.72
CA PHE A 77 9.41 3.46 -1.48
C PHE A 77 9.67 1.98 -1.19
N ASP A 78 10.92 1.66 -0.92
CA ASP A 78 11.32 0.35 -0.42
C ASP A 78 12.73 0.43 0.19
N PRO A 79 12.93 0.01 1.46
CA PRO A 79 14.21 0.15 2.12
C PRO A 79 15.20 -0.99 1.78
N THR A 80 14.76 -2.01 1.03
CA THR A 80 15.58 -3.21 0.82
C THR A 80 16.61 -3.02 -0.28
N PRO A 81 17.84 -3.56 -0.12
CA PRO A 81 18.89 -3.47 -1.15
C PRO A 81 18.48 -4.14 -2.46
N ARG A 82 17.67 -5.20 -2.39
CA ARG A 82 17.21 -5.95 -3.56
C ARG A 82 16.28 -5.10 -4.42
N SER A 83 15.30 -4.44 -3.81
CA SER A 83 14.40 -3.50 -4.49
C SER A 83 15.16 -2.31 -5.07
N THR A 84 16.12 -1.76 -4.32
CA THR A 84 16.99 -0.68 -4.80
C THR A 84 17.73 -1.10 -6.08
N SER A 85 18.33 -2.29 -6.09
CA SER A 85 19.04 -2.82 -7.25
C SER A 85 18.11 -3.08 -8.43
N HIS A 86 16.91 -3.64 -8.15
CA HIS A 86 15.90 -3.90 -9.18
C HIS A 86 15.45 -2.60 -9.85
N VAL A 87 15.02 -1.61 -9.07
CA VAL A 87 14.52 -0.34 -9.62
C VAL A 87 15.62 0.39 -10.40
N ALA A 88 16.86 0.39 -9.89
CA ALA A 88 18.00 0.99 -10.60
C ALA A 88 18.23 0.30 -11.96
N SER A 89 18.06 -1.02 -12.05
CA SER A 89 18.25 -1.76 -13.30
C SER A 89 17.24 -1.43 -14.39
N LEU A 90 16.07 -0.87 -14.02
CA LEU A 90 15.04 -0.47 -14.98
C LEU A 90 15.37 0.82 -15.72
N ALA A 91 16.38 1.59 -15.26
CA ALA A 91 16.85 2.83 -15.87
C ALA A 91 15.71 3.78 -16.29
N ILE A 92 14.79 4.06 -15.36
CA ILE A 92 13.59 4.87 -15.63
C ILE A 92 14.00 6.33 -15.80
N GLU A 93 13.90 6.85 -17.01
CA GLU A 93 14.21 8.25 -17.38
C GLU A 93 12.91 9.05 -17.50
N ASP A 94 12.29 9.36 -16.36
CA ASP A 94 11.08 10.20 -16.29
C ASP A 94 11.11 11.04 -15.00
N ASP A 95 11.12 12.36 -15.12
CA ASP A 95 11.19 13.32 -14.01
C ASP A 95 10.01 13.20 -13.02
N ARG A 96 8.93 12.54 -13.44
CA ARG A 96 7.76 12.27 -12.60
C ARG A 96 7.93 11.02 -11.74
N PHE A 97 8.95 10.20 -11.99
CA PHE A 97 9.26 9.00 -11.20
C PHE A 97 10.38 9.29 -10.20
N ARG A 98 10.22 8.81 -8.99
CA ARG A 98 11.24 8.84 -7.95
C ARG A 98 11.25 7.53 -7.17
N PHE A 99 12.43 7.01 -6.89
CA PHE A 99 12.63 5.93 -5.93
C PHE A 99 13.29 6.48 -4.66
N VAL A 100 12.76 6.09 -3.50
CA VAL A 100 13.27 6.49 -2.18
C VAL A 100 13.54 5.23 -1.37
N PRO A 101 14.82 4.92 -1.04
CA PRO A 101 15.20 3.69 -0.31
C PRO A 101 14.91 3.82 1.19
N VAL A 102 13.65 4.05 1.56
CA VAL A 102 13.17 4.24 2.93
C VAL A 102 11.88 3.43 3.11
N GLY A 103 11.77 2.74 4.24
CA GLY A 103 10.55 2.05 4.63
C GLY A 103 9.55 2.98 5.31
N TRP A 104 8.31 2.52 5.42
CA TRP A 104 7.27 3.25 6.16
C TRP A 104 7.06 2.67 7.55
N TRP A 105 6.93 3.57 8.52
CA TRP A 105 6.68 3.25 9.92
C TRP A 105 5.86 4.35 10.61
N ASN A 106 5.55 4.15 11.87
CA ASN A 106 4.89 5.16 12.71
C ASN A 106 5.86 6.08 13.44
N ASP A 107 7.15 5.99 13.12
CA ASP A 107 8.21 6.86 13.64
C ASP A 107 9.35 6.99 12.63
N ASP A 108 10.14 8.06 12.75
CA ASP A 108 11.36 8.25 11.96
C ASP A 108 12.52 7.60 12.72
N ALA A 109 12.99 6.44 12.23
CA ALA A 109 13.91 5.57 12.95
C ALA A 109 14.76 4.68 12.02
N GLU A 110 15.63 3.91 12.62
CA GLU A 110 16.18 2.68 12.03
C GLU A 110 15.56 1.48 12.71
N ILE A 111 15.15 0.49 11.94
CA ILE A 111 14.57 -0.76 12.43
C ILE A 111 15.19 -1.96 11.73
N ASP A 112 15.10 -3.13 12.37
CA ASP A 112 15.49 -4.38 11.74
C ASP A 112 14.32 -4.97 10.95
N LEU A 113 14.59 -5.29 9.68
CA LEU A 113 13.71 -6.10 8.85
C LEU A 113 14.26 -7.52 8.77
N TYR A 114 13.43 -8.49 9.12
CA TYR A 114 13.78 -9.90 9.12
C TYR A 114 13.60 -10.50 7.72
N ALA A 115 14.62 -11.24 7.29
CA ALA A 115 14.62 -11.92 6.01
C ALA A 115 13.55 -13.03 5.96
N PRO A 116 12.96 -13.32 4.79
CA PRO A 116 12.13 -14.49 4.62
C PRO A 116 12.96 -15.76 4.83
N ARG A 117 12.32 -16.83 5.31
CA ARG A 117 12.99 -18.15 5.54
C ARG A 117 13.50 -18.74 4.22
N ASP A 118 12.76 -18.54 3.14
CA ASP A 118 13.18 -18.91 1.79
C ASP A 118 13.91 -17.72 1.15
N PRO A 119 15.22 -17.82 0.86
CA PRO A 119 16.00 -16.74 0.28
C PRO A 119 15.58 -16.37 -1.18
N ALA A 120 14.78 -17.21 -1.82
CA ALA A 120 14.18 -16.87 -3.13
C ALA A 120 13.07 -15.81 -3.01
N HIS A 121 12.47 -15.66 -1.83
CA HIS A 121 11.48 -14.62 -1.57
C HIS A 121 12.14 -13.27 -1.25
N VAL A 122 11.46 -12.18 -1.59
CA VAL A 122 11.93 -10.79 -1.38
C VAL A 122 11.28 -10.12 -0.17
N SER A 123 10.35 -10.80 0.48
CA SER A 123 9.44 -10.30 1.50
C SER A 123 10.12 -10.12 2.85
N TYR A 124 10.90 -9.07 3.02
CA TYR A 124 11.40 -8.66 4.34
C TYR A 124 10.28 -8.07 5.18
N SER A 125 10.25 -8.37 6.48
CA SER A 125 9.19 -7.91 7.38
C SER A 125 9.76 -7.32 8.68
N ALA A 126 9.19 -6.21 9.14
CA ALA A 126 9.48 -5.66 10.46
C ALA A 126 9.02 -6.58 11.61
N LEU A 127 8.09 -7.48 11.30
CA LEU A 127 7.63 -8.49 12.23
C LEU A 127 8.37 -9.80 11.93
N ASN A 128 9.14 -10.34 12.87
CA ASN A 128 9.82 -11.63 12.67
C ASN A 128 8.82 -12.81 12.67
N LEU A 129 7.93 -12.81 11.69
CA LEU A 129 6.83 -13.77 11.58
C LEU A 129 7.29 -15.16 11.15
N GLN A 130 8.47 -15.26 10.56
CA GLN A 130 9.04 -16.55 10.12
C GLN A 130 10.09 -17.10 11.08
N GLY A 131 10.43 -16.35 12.16
CA GLY A 131 11.40 -16.77 13.18
C GLY A 131 12.79 -17.00 12.57
N THR A 132 13.27 -16.07 11.74
CA THR A 132 14.62 -16.10 11.17
C THR A 132 15.56 -15.25 12.00
N ASP A 133 16.85 -15.64 12.05
CA ASP A 133 17.90 -14.87 12.73
C ASP A 133 18.58 -13.86 11.81
N GLN A 134 18.22 -13.85 10.54
CA GLN A 134 18.78 -12.92 9.54
C GLN A 134 17.93 -11.67 9.46
N SER A 135 18.54 -10.53 9.69
CA SER A 135 17.91 -9.20 9.54
C SER A 135 18.84 -8.23 8.84
N ILE A 136 18.26 -7.16 8.33
CA ILE A 136 18.95 -5.97 7.85
C ILE A 136 18.40 -4.77 8.61
N THR A 137 19.27 -3.86 9.04
CA THR A 137 18.85 -2.59 9.60
C THR A 137 18.57 -1.59 8.46
N VAL A 138 17.39 -0.99 8.48
CA VAL A 138 16.94 -0.07 7.44
C VAL A 138 16.38 1.22 8.05
N ARG A 139 16.49 2.31 7.29
CA ARG A 139 15.81 3.57 7.62
C ARG A 139 14.33 3.47 7.33
N VAL A 140 13.52 3.93 8.27
CA VAL A 140 12.07 4.08 8.12
C VAL A 140 11.62 5.48 8.51
N GLN A 141 10.53 5.94 7.92
CA GLN A 141 9.96 7.25 8.21
C GLN A 141 8.43 7.19 8.22
N ARG A 142 7.84 8.18 8.89
CA ARG A 142 6.40 8.45 8.79
C ARG A 142 6.05 8.94 7.39
N VAL A 143 4.88 8.56 6.90
CA VAL A 143 4.38 9.09 5.62
C VAL A 143 4.26 10.61 5.64
N SER A 144 3.90 11.20 6.79
CA SER A 144 3.83 12.65 6.98
C SER A 144 5.18 13.33 6.88
N THR A 145 6.25 12.72 7.38
CA THR A 145 7.63 13.21 7.25
C THR A 145 8.06 13.18 5.78
N LEU A 146 7.84 12.06 5.10
CA LEU A 146 8.16 11.90 3.68
C LEU A 146 7.42 12.91 2.80
N ALA A 147 6.12 13.11 3.02
CA ALA A 147 5.34 14.10 2.27
C ALA A 147 5.89 15.52 2.44
N ARG A 148 6.31 15.88 3.65
CA ARG A 148 6.95 17.19 3.93
C ARG A 148 8.30 17.32 3.27
N GLU A 149 9.16 16.29 3.33
CA GLU A 149 10.50 16.30 2.71
C GLU A 149 10.41 16.37 1.18
N LEU A 150 9.41 15.72 0.60
CA LEU A 150 9.13 15.73 -0.85
C LEU A 150 8.35 16.97 -1.29
N MET A 151 7.94 17.83 -0.36
CA MET A 151 7.11 19.03 -0.59
C MET A 151 5.77 18.72 -1.23
N ASP A 152 5.19 17.55 -0.97
CA ASP A 152 3.89 17.14 -1.46
C ASP A 152 2.80 17.51 -0.45
N SER A 153 2.11 18.62 -0.69
CA SER A 153 0.99 19.08 0.14
C SER A 153 -0.24 18.19 0.05
N LYS A 154 -0.28 17.30 -0.95
CA LYS A 154 -1.38 16.39 -1.22
C LYS A 154 -0.84 15.11 -1.86
N VAL A 155 -1.36 13.97 -1.42
CA VAL A 155 -1.15 12.67 -2.04
C VAL A 155 -2.52 12.14 -2.48
N ASP A 156 -2.69 11.81 -3.75
CA ASP A 156 -3.97 11.38 -4.30
C ASP A 156 -4.18 9.87 -4.18
N LEU A 157 -3.10 9.10 -4.36
CA LEU A 157 -3.11 7.65 -4.26
C LEU A 157 -1.99 7.16 -3.36
N ILE A 158 -2.28 6.22 -2.49
CA ILE A 158 -1.30 5.47 -1.70
C ILE A 158 -1.49 3.98 -1.98
N LYS A 159 -0.41 3.28 -2.37
CA LYS A 159 -0.31 1.82 -2.38
C LYS A 159 0.59 1.39 -1.22
N MET A 160 0.13 0.41 -0.46
CA MET A 160 0.83 -0.10 0.72
C MET A 160 0.83 -1.64 0.71
N ASP A 161 2.00 -2.19 0.50
CA ASP A 161 2.31 -3.61 0.48
C ASP A 161 3.67 -3.77 1.18
N ILE A 162 3.64 -3.77 2.50
CA ILE A 162 4.81 -3.61 3.38
C ILE A 162 4.94 -4.72 4.41
N GLU A 163 4.44 -5.90 4.04
CA GLU A 163 4.72 -7.17 4.69
C GLU A 163 4.40 -7.20 6.20
N GLY A 164 3.22 -6.68 6.55
CA GLY A 164 2.65 -6.71 7.90
C GLY A 164 2.82 -5.41 8.70
N ALA A 165 3.53 -4.41 8.19
CA ALA A 165 3.67 -3.11 8.84
C ALA A 165 2.42 -2.22 8.69
N GLU A 166 1.44 -2.59 7.86
CA GLU A 166 0.20 -1.86 7.59
C GLU A 166 -0.56 -1.53 8.89
N MET A 167 -0.57 -2.47 9.83
CA MET A 167 -1.25 -2.29 11.11
C MET A 167 -0.62 -1.23 11.99
N THR A 168 0.64 -0.90 11.76
CA THR A 168 1.40 0.14 12.47
C THR A 168 1.33 1.47 11.71
N VAL A 169 1.46 1.43 10.38
CA VAL A 169 1.55 2.62 9.52
C VAL A 169 0.18 3.29 9.34
N ILE A 170 -0.88 2.51 9.08
CA ILE A 170 -2.22 3.09 8.82
C ILE A 170 -2.76 3.92 9.99
N PRO A 171 -2.64 3.51 11.27
CA PRO A 171 -3.03 4.37 12.39
C PRO A 171 -2.32 5.71 12.43
N ASP A 172 -1.02 5.75 12.12
CA ASP A 172 -0.25 7.00 12.05
C ASP A 172 -0.63 7.84 10.82
N LEU A 173 -0.81 7.20 9.66
CA LEU A 173 -1.31 7.85 8.45
C LEU A 173 -2.66 8.55 8.68
N LEU A 174 -3.58 7.89 9.39
CA LEU A 174 -4.88 8.44 9.72
C LEU A 174 -4.82 9.62 10.70
N ALA A 175 -3.84 9.62 11.59
CA ALA A 175 -3.67 10.66 12.60
C ALA A 175 -2.88 11.88 12.09
N ASN A 176 -1.85 11.65 11.28
CA ASN A 176 -0.81 12.63 11.00
C ASN A 176 -0.49 12.79 9.50
N GLY A 177 -0.89 11.82 8.68
CA GLY A 177 -0.47 11.76 7.27
C GLY A 177 -1.40 12.48 6.29
N PRO A 178 -0.97 12.59 5.03
CA PRO A 178 -1.84 13.02 3.95
C PRO A 178 -2.87 11.94 3.64
N LEU A 179 -4.14 12.18 3.95
CA LEU A 179 -5.20 11.24 3.62
C LEU A 179 -5.45 11.21 2.11
N PRO A 180 -5.20 10.07 1.42
CA PRO A 180 -5.36 9.98 -0.02
C PRO A 180 -6.83 9.91 -0.45
N ARG A 181 -7.08 10.08 -1.75
CA ARG A 181 -8.37 9.75 -2.38
C ARG A 181 -8.53 8.25 -2.56
N VAL A 182 -7.43 7.56 -2.86
CA VAL A 182 -7.38 6.11 -3.06
C VAL A 182 -6.29 5.53 -2.18
N LEU A 183 -6.64 4.52 -1.41
CA LEU A 183 -5.71 3.74 -0.58
C LEU A 183 -5.80 2.27 -0.96
N CYS A 184 -4.72 1.72 -1.49
CA CYS A 184 -4.55 0.31 -1.80
C CYS A 184 -3.72 -0.34 -0.69
N VAL A 185 -4.24 -1.38 -0.04
CA VAL A 185 -3.57 -2.06 1.08
C VAL A 185 -3.58 -3.56 0.89
N GLU A 186 -2.41 -4.20 0.96
CA GLU A 186 -2.34 -5.64 1.17
C GLU A 186 -2.37 -5.95 2.68
N PHE A 187 -3.36 -6.75 3.10
CA PHE A 187 -3.42 -7.25 4.48
C PHE A 187 -2.75 -8.61 4.58
N ASP A 188 -1.43 -8.65 4.50
CA ASP A 188 -0.71 -9.92 4.37
C ASP A 188 -0.69 -10.75 5.64
N LYS A 189 -0.14 -10.26 6.71
CA LYS A 189 0.18 -11.08 7.89
C LYS A 189 -0.61 -10.68 9.13
N VAL A 190 -1.83 -10.21 8.92
CA VAL A 190 -2.62 -9.63 9.99
C VAL A 190 -3.32 -10.68 10.82
N ARG A 191 -3.09 -10.67 12.11
CA ARG A 191 -3.75 -11.52 13.09
C ARG A 191 -3.99 -10.73 14.38
N PRO A 192 -5.15 -10.91 15.02
CA PRO A 192 -6.35 -11.62 14.58
C PRO A 192 -7.23 -10.80 13.62
N LEU A 193 -8.20 -11.44 12.93
CA LEU A 193 -9.14 -10.77 12.00
C LEU A 193 -9.92 -9.60 12.64
N ARG A 194 -10.14 -9.64 13.96
CA ARG A 194 -10.77 -8.53 14.69
C ARG A 194 -9.98 -7.23 14.58
N ASP A 195 -8.65 -7.30 14.49
CA ASP A 195 -7.80 -6.10 14.40
C ASP A 195 -7.89 -5.50 13.00
N VAL A 196 -7.93 -6.35 11.95
CA VAL A 196 -8.21 -5.91 10.57
C VAL A 196 -9.57 -5.22 10.47
N THR A 197 -10.62 -5.85 11.01
CA THR A 197 -11.96 -5.28 10.98
C THR A 197 -12.07 -3.98 11.79
N SER A 198 -11.29 -3.86 12.86
CA SER A 198 -11.17 -2.62 13.64
C SER A 198 -10.50 -1.53 12.80
N LEU A 199 -9.39 -1.86 12.12
CA LEU A 199 -8.69 -0.92 11.26
C LEU A 199 -9.56 -0.46 10.07
N ILE A 200 -10.29 -1.39 9.45
CA ILE A 200 -11.25 -1.06 8.38
C ILE A 200 -12.35 -0.10 8.89
N ARG A 201 -12.85 -0.29 10.11
CA ARG A 201 -13.80 0.66 10.70
C ARG A 201 -13.20 2.06 10.89
N ARG A 202 -11.93 2.16 11.27
CA ARG A 202 -11.22 3.44 11.38
C ARG A 202 -11.05 4.10 10.01
N LEU A 203 -10.66 3.32 8.99
CA LEU A 203 -10.58 3.81 7.60
C LEU A 203 -11.93 4.35 7.12
N LYS A 204 -13.02 3.61 7.35
CA LYS A 204 -14.38 4.06 7.04
C LYS A 204 -14.76 5.34 7.80
N GLY A 205 -14.37 5.44 9.06
CA GLY A 205 -14.58 6.66 9.87
C GLY A 205 -13.83 7.88 9.33
N ALA A 206 -12.71 7.67 8.60
CA ALA A 206 -11.97 8.72 7.90
C ALA A 206 -12.48 8.96 6.45
N GLY A 207 -13.59 8.31 6.06
CA GLY A 207 -14.20 8.44 4.75
C GLY A 207 -13.60 7.53 3.67
N LEU A 208 -12.65 6.66 3.99
CA LEU A 208 -12.06 5.68 3.07
C LEU A 208 -12.95 4.42 3.04
N MET A 209 -13.82 4.34 2.05
CA MET A 209 -14.77 3.25 1.88
C MET A 209 -14.17 2.12 1.06
N PRO A 210 -14.31 0.85 1.48
CA PRO A 210 -13.81 -0.29 0.69
C PRO A 210 -14.56 -0.35 -0.65
N ALA A 211 -13.80 -0.34 -1.74
CA ALA A 211 -14.31 -0.28 -3.11
C ALA A 211 -14.12 -1.60 -3.87
N HIS A 212 -13.00 -2.27 -3.67
CA HIS A 212 -12.68 -3.55 -4.32
C HIS A 212 -11.79 -4.41 -3.43
N SER A 213 -11.88 -5.73 -3.63
CA SER A 213 -10.92 -6.66 -3.02
C SER A 213 -10.54 -7.79 -3.97
N GLU A 214 -9.24 -8.06 -4.05
CA GLU A 214 -8.68 -9.21 -4.74
C GLU A 214 -7.78 -9.96 -3.76
N GLN A 215 -8.19 -11.15 -3.33
CA GLN A 215 -7.53 -11.91 -2.28
C GLN A 215 -7.39 -11.11 -0.96
N ARG A 216 -6.22 -10.58 -0.66
CA ARG A 216 -5.90 -9.78 0.54
C ARG A 216 -5.68 -8.31 0.22
N ASN A 217 -5.66 -7.98 -1.06
CA ASN A 217 -5.54 -6.63 -1.56
C ASN A 217 -6.91 -5.95 -1.48
N VAL A 218 -6.98 -4.83 -0.79
CA VAL A 218 -8.21 -4.05 -0.67
C VAL A 218 -7.95 -2.63 -1.11
N THR A 219 -8.78 -2.16 -2.03
CA THR A 219 -8.79 -0.76 -2.45
C THR A 219 -9.89 -0.02 -1.70
N PHE A 220 -9.51 1.07 -1.07
CA PHE A 220 -10.42 2.01 -0.41
C PHE A 220 -10.47 3.30 -1.22
N VAL A 221 -11.65 3.89 -1.33
CA VAL A 221 -11.88 5.15 -2.03
C VAL A 221 -12.54 6.15 -1.10
N ARG A 222 -12.07 7.37 -1.13
CA ARG A 222 -12.66 8.49 -0.41
C ARG A 222 -13.29 9.44 -1.40
N ASP A 223 -14.61 9.54 -1.36
CA ASP A 223 -15.34 10.57 -2.09
C ASP A 223 -15.02 11.93 -1.47
N ILE A 224 -14.24 12.73 -2.17
CA ILE A 224 -14.07 14.14 -1.82
C ILE A 224 -15.24 14.86 -2.47
N PRO A 225 -16.15 15.50 -1.70
CA PRO A 225 -17.22 16.30 -2.28
C PRO A 225 -16.58 17.31 -3.23
N THR A 226 -16.92 17.25 -4.52
CA THR A 226 -16.52 18.29 -5.49
C THR A 226 -17.15 19.60 -5.01
N ARG A 227 -16.32 20.56 -4.59
CA ARG A 227 -16.81 21.91 -4.32
C ARG A 227 -17.45 22.45 -5.60
N GLY A 228 -18.77 22.35 -5.72
CA GLY A 228 -19.50 23.01 -6.81
C GLY A 228 -20.56 22.21 -7.57
N GLY A 229 -21.06 21.09 -7.06
CA GLY A 229 -22.28 20.48 -7.61
C GLY A 229 -23.52 21.15 -7.05
N ARG A 230 -24.04 22.23 -7.71
CA ARG A 230 -25.42 22.67 -7.49
C ARG A 230 -26.33 21.51 -7.90
N THR A 231 -27.06 20.98 -6.95
CA THR A 231 -28.25 20.18 -7.23
C THR A 231 -29.20 21.07 -8.02
N VAL A 232 -29.37 20.81 -9.30
CA VAL A 232 -30.49 21.37 -10.06
C VAL A 232 -31.68 20.47 -9.73
N THR A 233 -32.62 21.07 -9.04
CA THR A 233 -33.97 20.55 -8.77
C THR A 233 -34.71 20.27 -10.07
#